data_0a3b1cf0b63231a86e29a87a5d00a0be
#
_entry.id   0a3b1cf0b63231a86e29a87a5d00a0be
#
_cell.length_a   1.000
_cell.length_b   1.000
_cell.length_c   1.000
_cell.angle_alpha   90.00
_cell.angle_beta   90.00
_cell.angle_gamma   90.00
#
_symmetry.space_group_name_H-M   'P 1'
#
loop_
_entity.id
_entity.type
_entity.pdbx_description
1 polymer ?
#
loop_
_entity_poly.entity_id
_entity_poly.type
_entity_poly.pdbx_seq_one_letter_code
_entity_poly.pdbx_strand_id
1 'polypeptide(L)'
;CIPSKWLTNVSLSTQRLHAGEQRLDTVLKEEKAWADTANSKRMMSLAFSVACVAVCVAVLIWAIVMFFRHGKEHKPDFTEQYWRDVPRQGMHPAVIGRLWRWNRESTDDLTATIMHLAQTGAVRIDSGSYMAPKKHGGMKTVNDFYITKLVEVDAVSDPIDKATFNLLFDRVASGQNSLWFGSIKKYGEDHSEQLVNAVKSWQGVLTAETDKHGFFEEKGNNLRGWTW
;
A
#
# COMPACT_ATOMS: atom_id res chain seq x y z
N CYS A 1 16.17 55.77 -39.34
CA CYS A 1 16.26 56.48 -40.61
C CYS A 1 17.42 55.91 -41.42
N ILE A 2 17.14 55.35 -42.57
CA ILE A 2 18.15 54.89 -43.50
C ILE A 2 18.66 56.17 -44.25
N PRO A 3 19.96 56.44 -44.27
CA PRO A 3 20.49 57.61 -45.00
C PRO A 3 20.12 57.51 -46.47
N SER A 4 19.59 58.58 -47.07
CA SER A 4 19.17 58.63 -48.49
C SER A 4 20.26 58.24 -49.46
N LYS A 5 21.56 58.34 -49.11
CA LYS A 5 22.74 57.86 -49.84
C LYS A 5 22.77 56.36 -50.11
N TRP A 6 21.99 55.56 -49.36
CA TRP A 6 21.99 54.11 -49.57
C TRP A 6 20.86 53.63 -50.50
N LEU A 7 20.04 54.57 -51.00
CA LEU A 7 18.89 54.26 -51.81
C LEU A 7 19.15 54.66 -53.31
N THR A 8 20.40 54.70 -53.77
CA THR A 8 20.77 55.18 -55.07
C THR A 8 20.33 54.30 -56.26
N ASN A 9 19.79 53.14 -56.04
CA ASN A 9 19.35 52.20 -57.09
C ASN A 9 17.86 51.75 -56.96
N VAL A 10 17.02 52.51 -56.29
CA VAL A 10 15.57 52.18 -56.17
C VAL A 10 14.86 52.94 -57.31
N SER A 11 14.14 52.23 -58.17
CA SER A 11 13.42 52.88 -59.29
C SER A 11 12.30 53.81 -58.68
N LEU A 12 12.11 54.97 -59.34
CA LEU A 12 11.13 56.01 -58.91
C LEU A 12 9.73 55.51 -58.82
N SER A 13 9.38 54.40 -59.44
CA SER A 13 8.05 53.72 -59.31
C SER A 13 7.83 53.05 -57.93
N THR A 14 8.88 52.72 -57.23
CA THR A 14 8.83 52.11 -55.89
C THR A 14 8.99 53.18 -54.79
N GLN A 15 9.40 54.38 -55.14
CA GLN A 15 9.45 55.54 -54.24
C GLN A 15 8.05 56.22 -54.09
N ARG A 16 7.05 55.50 -53.74
CA ARG A 16 5.90 56.13 -53.07
C ARG A 16 6.27 56.38 -51.58
N LEU A 17 7.32 57.18 -51.43
CA LEU A 17 7.57 57.85 -50.18
C LEU A 17 6.48 58.85 -50.03
N HIS A 18 5.57 58.68 -49.11
CA HIS A 18 4.67 59.74 -48.67
C HIS A 18 5.50 60.82 -48.00
N ALA A 19 6.14 61.64 -48.84
CA ALA A 19 6.91 62.77 -48.39
C ALA A 19 5.94 63.78 -47.76
N GLY A 20 5.97 63.89 -46.43
CA GLY A 20 5.14 64.78 -45.65
C GLY A 20 4.34 64.14 -44.53
N GLU A 21 4.18 62.81 -44.48
CA GLU A 21 3.56 62.20 -43.31
C GLU A 21 4.57 62.09 -42.18
N GLN A 22 4.30 62.79 -41.10
CA GLN A 22 5.05 62.63 -39.86
C GLN A 22 4.61 61.34 -39.15
N ARG A 23 5.24 60.21 -39.55
CA ARG A 23 4.97 58.88 -38.96
C ARG A 23 5.77 58.60 -37.69
N LEU A 24 6.55 59.55 -37.24
CA LEU A 24 7.38 59.33 -36.04
C LEU A 24 6.57 58.96 -34.83
N ASP A 25 5.46 59.66 -34.59
CA ASP A 25 4.59 59.39 -33.43
C ASP A 25 3.91 58.03 -33.54
N THR A 26 3.57 57.58 -34.74
CA THR A 26 2.95 56.27 -34.98
C THR A 26 3.96 55.15 -34.69
N VAL A 27 5.18 55.29 -35.23
CA VAL A 27 6.27 54.33 -34.99
C VAL A 27 6.66 54.24 -33.51
N LEU A 28 6.77 55.40 -32.83
CA LEU A 28 7.05 55.43 -31.40
C LEU A 28 5.94 54.77 -30.58
N LYS A 29 4.68 54.93 -30.93
CA LYS A 29 3.55 54.25 -30.30
C LYS A 29 3.57 52.73 -30.51
N GLU A 30 3.87 52.29 -31.73
CA GLU A 30 3.99 50.88 -32.08
C GLU A 30 5.17 50.24 -31.34
N GLU A 31 6.34 50.85 -31.33
CA GLU A 31 7.52 50.37 -30.57
C GLU A 31 7.26 50.32 -29.07
N LYS A 32 6.58 51.32 -28.51
CA LYS A 32 6.21 51.34 -27.12
C LYS A 32 5.22 50.21 -26.79
N ALA A 33 4.21 49.99 -27.63
CA ALA A 33 3.27 48.88 -27.47
C ALA A 33 3.96 47.50 -27.53
N TRP A 34 4.95 47.33 -28.42
CA TRP A 34 5.74 46.10 -28.48
C TRP A 34 6.64 45.93 -27.25
N ALA A 35 7.29 46.99 -26.80
CA ALA A 35 8.09 46.98 -25.58
C ALA A 35 7.23 46.66 -24.35
N ASP A 36 6.04 47.25 -24.22
CA ASP A 36 5.11 47.00 -23.10
C ASP A 36 4.59 45.54 -23.15
N THR A 37 4.30 45.01 -24.34
CA THR A 37 3.91 43.63 -24.54
C THR A 37 5.05 42.67 -24.17
N ALA A 38 6.27 42.94 -24.58
CA ALA A 38 7.43 42.13 -24.25
C ALA A 38 7.75 42.17 -22.77
N ASN A 39 7.67 43.34 -22.14
CA ASN A 39 7.86 43.51 -20.70
C ASN A 39 6.77 42.80 -19.88
N SER A 40 5.50 42.90 -20.32
CA SER A 40 4.38 42.19 -19.71
C SER A 40 4.59 40.67 -19.75
N LYS A 41 5.00 40.10 -20.88
CA LYS A 41 5.34 38.66 -20.99
C LYS A 41 6.51 38.26 -20.09
N ARG A 42 7.56 39.10 -19.99
CA ARG A 42 8.69 38.85 -19.07
C ARG A 42 8.26 38.88 -17.62
N MET A 43 7.47 39.89 -17.23
CA MET A 43 6.93 40.00 -15.87
C MET A 43 6.05 38.79 -15.51
N MET A 44 5.20 38.36 -16.44
CA MET A 44 4.34 37.20 -16.23
C MET A 44 5.13 35.89 -16.10
N SER A 45 6.17 35.69 -16.94
CA SER A 45 7.08 34.55 -16.84
C SER A 45 7.86 34.56 -15.52
N LEU A 46 8.34 35.72 -15.10
CA LEU A 46 9.07 35.87 -13.83
C LEU A 46 8.15 35.63 -12.63
N ALA A 47 6.93 36.16 -12.65
CA ALA A 47 5.93 35.93 -11.61
C ALA A 47 5.57 34.44 -11.52
N PHE A 48 5.39 33.75 -12.65
CA PHE A 48 5.13 32.32 -12.71
C PHE A 48 6.33 31.51 -12.13
N SER A 49 7.56 31.85 -12.50
CA SER A 49 8.75 31.19 -11.97
C SER A 49 8.88 31.35 -10.46
N VAL A 50 8.65 32.56 -9.94
CA VAL A 50 8.66 32.83 -8.49
C VAL A 50 7.56 32.06 -7.77
N ALA A 51 6.36 31.99 -8.36
CA ALA A 51 5.26 31.21 -7.81
C ALA A 51 5.59 29.72 -7.75
N CYS A 52 6.18 29.14 -8.80
CA CYS A 52 6.63 27.75 -8.81
C CYS A 52 7.66 27.46 -7.71
N VAL A 53 8.66 28.33 -7.57
CA VAL A 53 9.68 28.20 -6.50
C VAL A 53 9.03 28.27 -5.12
N ALA A 54 8.10 29.19 -4.90
CA ALA A 54 7.38 29.33 -3.64
C ALA A 54 6.57 28.06 -3.30
N VAL A 55 5.89 27.48 -4.29
CA VAL A 55 5.16 26.20 -4.11
C VAL A 55 6.13 25.08 -3.76
N CYS A 56 7.25 24.94 -4.45
CA CYS A 56 8.26 23.91 -4.13
C CYS A 56 8.77 24.06 -2.69
N VAL A 57 9.08 25.27 -2.26
CA VAL A 57 9.54 25.55 -0.89
C VAL A 57 8.44 25.19 0.12
N ALA A 58 7.19 25.56 -0.15
CA ALA A 58 6.06 25.23 0.72
C ALA A 58 5.87 23.70 0.86
N VAL A 59 5.98 22.95 -0.24
CA VAL A 59 5.90 21.48 -0.24
C VAL A 59 7.05 20.87 0.56
N LEU A 60 8.28 21.39 0.42
CA LEU A 60 9.43 20.92 1.21
C LEU A 60 9.24 21.18 2.71
N ILE A 61 8.80 22.38 3.08
CA ILE A 61 8.51 22.70 4.49
C ILE A 61 7.42 21.79 5.03
N TRP A 62 6.34 21.59 4.26
CA TRP A 62 5.27 20.67 4.64
C TRP A 62 5.77 19.23 4.82
N ALA A 63 6.60 18.72 3.90
CA ALA A 63 7.18 17.38 4.01
C ALA A 63 8.09 17.25 5.26
N ILE A 64 8.90 18.26 5.55
CA ILE A 64 9.75 18.29 6.76
C ILE A 64 8.89 18.28 8.03
N VAL A 65 7.85 19.11 8.09
CA VAL A 65 6.93 19.14 9.25
C VAL A 65 6.22 17.80 9.42
N MET A 66 5.76 17.20 8.32
CA MET A 66 5.10 15.89 8.35
C MET A 66 6.06 14.80 8.81
N PHE A 67 7.32 14.82 8.35
CA PHE A 67 8.34 13.87 8.81
C PHE A 67 8.60 14.00 10.32
N PHE A 68 8.76 15.21 10.85
CA PHE A 68 9.01 15.41 12.28
C PHE A 68 7.79 15.07 13.16
N ARG A 69 6.57 15.23 12.63
CA ARG A 69 5.34 14.93 13.39
C ARG A 69 4.93 13.45 13.33
N HIS A 70 5.20 12.75 12.22
CA HIS A 70 4.65 11.42 11.95
C HIS A 70 5.67 10.39 11.50
N GLY A 71 6.86 10.81 11.06
CA GLY A 71 7.89 9.93 10.52
C GLY A 71 9.02 9.58 11.50
N LYS A 72 8.94 10.06 12.75
CA LYS A 72 9.95 9.75 13.75
C LYS A 72 9.74 8.32 14.26
N GLU A 73 10.68 7.45 13.99
CA GLU A 73 10.70 6.10 14.55
C GLU A 73 10.87 6.17 16.08
N HIS A 74 10.17 5.28 16.78
CA HIS A 74 10.40 5.06 18.20
C HIS A 74 11.81 4.52 18.41
N LYS A 75 12.49 5.03 19.44
CA LYS A 75 13.78 4.47 19.81
C LYS A 75 13.57 3.02 20.28
N PRO A 76 14.36 2.06 19.76
CA PRO A 76 14.26 0.68 20.23
C PRO A 76 14.63 0.61 21.72
N ASP A 77 13.90 -0.22 22.46
CA ASP A 77 14.12 -0.45 23.89
C ASP A 77 15.38 -1.29 24.16
N PHE A 78 16.08 -1.71 23.12
CA PHE A 78 17.29 -2.55 23.21
C PHE A 78 18.42 -1.92 22.41
N THR A 79 19.66 -2.15 22.88
CA THR A 79 20.91 -1.64 22.27
C THR A 79 21.76 -2.76 21.65
N GLU A 80 21.31 -4.01 21.73
CA GLU A 80 22.07 -5.15 21.23
C GLU A 80 22.02 -5.24 19.70
N GLN A 81 23.20 -5.43 19.09
CA GLN A 81 23.35 -5.45 17.63
C GLN A 81 22.78 -6.73 16.99
N TYR A 82 22.69 -7.82 17.77
CA TYR A 82 22.20 -9.11 17.31
C TYR A 82 21.12 -9.63 18.26
N TRP A 83 19.89 -9.65 17.80
CA TRP A 83 18.76 -10.25 18.50
C TRP A 83 18.41 -11.59 17.85
N ARG A 84 18.43 -12.69 18.60
CA ARG A 84 18.16 -14.04 18.09
C ARG A 84 16.76 -14.56 18.43
N ASP A 85 16.13 -13.96 19.42
CA ASP A 85 14.82 -14.39 19.88
C ASP A 85 13.69 -13.58 19.25
N VAL A 86 12.48 -14.11 19.32
CA VAL A 86 11.27 -13.34 18.96
C VAL A 86 11.16 -12.10 19.84
N PRO A 87 10.63 -10.98 19.33
CA PRO A 87 10.64 -9.68 20.01
C PRO A 87 10.08 -9.69 21.44
N ARG A 88 9.15 -10.58 21.74
CA ARG A 88 8.64 -10.85 23.09
C ARG A 88 8.36 -12.32 23.24
N GLN A 89 8.82 -12.92 24.35
CA GLN A 89 8.46 -14.29 24.70
C GLN A 89 6.95 -14.38 24.89
N GLY A 90 6.34 -15.41 24.32
CA GLY A 90 4.89 -15.65 24.38
C GLY A 90 4.04 -14.86 23.39
N MET A 91 4.64 -14.13 22.44
CA MET A 91 3.87 -13.47 21.38
C MET A 91 3.38 -14.51 20.36
N HIS A 92 2.11 -14.41 20.00
CA HIS A 92 1.49 -15.33 19.05
C HIS A 92 2.16 -15.26 17.65
N PRO A 93 2.47 -16.39 16.97
CA PRO A 93 3.19 -16.40 15.69
C PRO A 93 2.53 -15.59 14.58
N ALA A 94 1.19 -15.57 14.51
CA ALA A 94 0.46 -14.78 13.51
C ALA A 94 0.63 -13.27 13.74
N VAL A 95 0.72 -12.81 14.99
CA VAL A 95 1.00 -11.41 15.34
C VAL A 95 2.41 -11.02 14.88
N ILE A 96 3.39 -11.89 15.10
CA ILE A 96 4.77 -11.69 14.62
C ILE A 96 4.81 -11.64 13.08
N GLY A 97 4.10 -12.54 12.41
CA GLY A 97 3.98 -12.56 10.95
C GLY A 97 3.41 -11.27 10.40
N ARG A 98 2.39 -10.73 11.05
CA ARG A 98 1.77 -9.46 10.68
C ARG A 98 2.71 -8.26 10.94
N LEU A 99 3.44 -8.26 12.04
CA LEU A 99 4.48 -7.27 12.33
C LEU A 99 5.57 -7.28 11.25
N TRP A 100 6.08 -8.44 10.88
CA TRP A 100 7.09 -8.61 9.85
C TRP A 100 6.66 -8.08 8.47
N ARG A 101 5.38 -8.25 8.14
CA ARG A 101 4.81 -7.80 6.86
C ARG A 101 4.19 -6.40 6.88
N TRP A 102 4.51 -5.57 7.88
CA TRP A 102 4.02 -4.20 7.98
C TRP A 102 2.48 -4.13 7.96
N ASN A 103 1.85 -4.89 8.81
CA ASN A 103 0.39 -4.98 8.95
C ASN A 103 -0.33 -5.54 7.71
N ARG A 104 0.37 -6.32 6.87
CA ARG A 104 -0.26 -6.99 5.73
C ARG A 104 -0.72 -8.39 6.13
N GLU A 105 -1.91 -8.73 5.68
CA GLU A 105 -2.50 -10.04 5.88
C GLU A 105 -1.86 -11.09 4.96
N SER A 106 -1.73 -12.33 5.46
CA SER A 106 -1.26 -13.48 4.70
C SER A 106 -1.95 -14.76 5.15
N THR A 107 -2.12 -15.69 4.25
CA THR A 107 -2.55 -17.06 4.56
C THR A 107 -1.53 -17.82 5.40
N ASP A 108 -0.26 -17.37 5.39
CA ASP A 108 0.81 -17.95 6.20
C ASP A 108 0.55 -17.79 7.69
N ASP A 109 -0.17 -16.73 8.10
CA ASP A 109 -0.55 -16.49 9.50
C ASP A 109 -1.49 -17.58 10.01
N LEU A 110 -2.42 -18.04 9.17
CA LEU A 110 -3.31 -19.15 9.50
C LEU A 110 -2.52 -20.46 9.63
N THR A 111 -1.57 -20.70 8.71
CA THR A 111 -0.71 -21.89 8.78
C THR A 111 0.17 -21.86 10.04
N ALA A 112 0.76 -20.71 10.37
CA ALA A 112 1.55 -20.54 11.58
C ALA A 112 0.69 -20.78 12.85
N THR A 113 -0.57 -20.34 12.85
CA THR A 113 -1.50 -20.59 13.97
C THR A 113 -1.84 -22.07 14.09
N ILE A 114 -2.05 -22.80 12.99
CA ILE A 114 -2.27 -24.25 13.02
C ILE A 114 -1.04 -24.98 13.63
N MET A 115 0.15 -24.56 13.25
CA MET A 115 1.38 -25.11 13.84
C MET A 115 1.52 -24.77 15.32
N HIS A 116 1.12 -23.58 15.74
CA HIS A 116 1.08 -23.17 17.12
C HIS A 116 0.08 -24.01 17.94
N LEU A 117 -1.11 -24.27 17.39
CA LEU A 117 -2.10 -25.18 18.02
C LEU A 117 -1.54 -26.61 18.18
N ALA A 118 -0.73 -27.08 17.24
CA ALA A 118 -0.05 -28.38 17.36
C ALA A 118 1.06 -28.34 18.42
N GLN A 119 1.82 -27.25 18.51
CA GLN A 119 2.88 -27.07 19.49
C GLN A 119 2.32 -26.98 20.93
N THR A 120 1.18 -26.33 21.10
CA THR A 120 0.49 -26.22 22.40
C THR A 120 -0.27 -27.50 22.77
N GLY A 121 -0.34 -28.49 21.88
CA GLY A 121 -1.05 -29.75 22.11
C GLY A 121 -2.57 -29.66 22.00
N ALA A 122 -3.09 -28.58 21.43
CA ALA A 122 -4.53 -28.43 21.18
C ALA A 122 -5.01 -29.31 20.00
N VAL A 123 -4.13 -29.50 19.02
CA VAL A 123 -4.36 -30.39 17.88
C VAL A 123 -3.16 -31.28 17.63
N ARG A 124 -3.37 -32.41 16.92
CA ARG A 124 -2.31 -33.27 16.40
C ARG A 124 -2.39 -33.32 14.89
N ILE A 125 -1.24 -33.20 14.23
CA ILE A 125 -1.12 -33.28 12.79
C ILE A 125 -0.39 -34.57 12.44
N ASP A 126 -1.08 -35.45 11.70
CA ASP A 126 -0.54 -36.73 11.26
C ASP A 126 -0.60 -36.80 9.72
N SER A 127 0.26 -37.63 9.13
CA SER A 127 0.19 -37.98 7.71
C SER A 127 -0.58 -39.26 7.51
N GLY A 128 -1.38 -39.33 6.43
CA GLY A 128 -2.13 -40.51 6.10
C GLY A 128 -2.47 -40.56 4.62
N SER A 129 -3.21 -41.62 4.24
CA SER A 129 -3.68 -41.76 2.87
C SER A 129 -5.16 -42.12 2.85
N TYR A 130 -5.87 -41.60 1.86
CA TYR A 130 -7.26 -41.93 1.63
C TYR A 130 -7.53 -42.14 0.11
N MET A 131 -8.64 -42.85 -0.18
CA MET A 131 -9.05 -43.08 -1.57
C MET A 131 -9.95 -41.93 -2.04
N ALA A 132 -9.55 -41.29 -3.15
CA ALA A 132 -10.33 -40.23 -3.78
C ALA A 132 -10.75 -40.61 -5.20
N PRO A 133 -11.92 -40.19 -5.70
CA PRO A 133 -12.34 -40.44 -7.05
C PRO A 133 -11.47 -39.68 -8.06
N LYS A 134 -11.18 -40.31 -9.20
CA LYS A 134 -10.51 -39.65 -10.35
C LYS A 134 -11.55 -38.95 -11.23
N LYS A 135 -11.13 -37.87 -11.93
CA LYS A 135 -11.98 -37.11 -12.86
C LYS A 135 -12.59 -37.97 -13.99
N HIS A 136 -11.94 -39.07 -14.38
CA HIS A 136 -12.34 -39.92 -15.49
C HIS A 136 -12.75 -41.33 -15.03
N GLY A 137 -13.20 -41.48 -13.78
CA GLY A 137 -13.59 -42.75 -13.20
C GLY A 137 -12.44 -43.52 -12.52
N GLY A 138 -12.79 -44.41 -11.58
CA GLY A 138 -11.85 -45.13 -10.71
C GLY A 138 -11.44 -44.34 -9.49
N MET A 139 -10.63 -44.98 -8.64
CA MET A 139 -10.14 -44.42 -7.37
C MET A 139 -8.63 -44.20 -7.46
N LYS A 140 -8.12 -43.18 -6.72
CA LYS A 140 -6.69 -42.96 -6.52
C LYS A 140 -6.41 -42.83 -5.04
N THR A 141 -5.27 -43.31 -4.61
CA THR A 141 -4.74 -43.05 -3.27
C THR A 141 -4.17 -41.62 -3.25
N VAL A 142 -4.59 -40.84 -2.27
CA VAL A 142 -4.07 -39.50 -2.02
C VAL A 142 -3.40 -39.52 -0.66
N ASN A 143 -2.13 -39.14 -0.62
CA ASN A 143 -1.41 -38.89 0.62
C ASN A 143 -1.65 -37.45 1.03
N ASP A 144 -2.08 -37.27 2.25
CA ASP A 144 -2.43 -35.94 2.80
C ASP A 144 -2.16 -35.92 4.30
N PHE A 145 -2.18 -34.72 4.88
CA PHE A 145 -2.13 -34.55 6.32
C PHE A 145 -3.57 -34.42 6.87
N TYR A 146 -3.77 -34.90 8.08
CA TYR A 146 -5.02 -34.68 8.80
C TYR A 146 -4.74 -34.10 10.18
N ILE A 147 -5.66 -33.23 10.60
CA ILE A 147 -5.62 -32.56 11.90
C ILE A 147 -6.65 -33.24 12.78
N THR A 148 -6.24 -33.66 13.97
CA THR A 148 -7.11 -34.24 14.99
C THR A 148 -7.21 -33.28 16.16
N LYS A 149 -8.45 -32.98 16.59
CA LYS A 149 -8.77 -32.22 17.78
C LYS A 149 -8.41 -33.03 19.02
N LEU A 150 -7.60 -32.46 19.92
CA LEU A 150 -7.19 -33.12 21.18
C LEU A 150 -7.87 -32.53 22.41
N VAL A 151 -8.32 -31.25 22.33
CA VAL A 151 -8.97 -30.54 23.41
C VAL A 151 -10.26 -29.88 22.93
N GLU A 152 -11.15 -29.52 23.85
CA GLU A 152 -12.34 -28.73 23.51
C GLU A 152 -11.97 -27.25 23.34
N VAL A 153 -12.79 -26.52 22.56
CA VAL A 153 -12.55 -25.10 22.23
C VAL A 153 -12.40 -24.23 23.48
N ASP A 154 -13.07 -24.57 24.57
CA ASP A 154 -13.02 -23.81 25.82
C ASP A 154 -11.68 -23.94 26.54
N ALA A 155 -10.91 -24.99 26.28
CA ALA A 155 -9.55 -25.17 26.79
C ALA A 155 -8.49 -24.33 26.03
N VAL A 156 -8.84 -23.77 24.87
CA VAL A 156 -7.98 -22.90 24.10
C VAL A 156 -8.13 -21.48 24.62
N SER A 157 -7.08 -20.90 25.20
CA SER A 157 -7.15 -19.58 25.86
C SER A 157 -6.92 -18.40 24.93
N ASP A 158 -6.02 -18.57 23.95
CA ASP A 158 -5.68 -17.48 23.03
C ASP A 158 -6.82 -17.21 22.03
N PRO A 159 -7.24 -15.95 21.83
CA PRO A 159 -8.34 -15.62 20.92
C PRO A 159 -8.07 -15.98 19.44
N ILE A 160 -6.82 -15.88 18.97
CA ILE A 160 -6.44 -16.19 17.59
C ILE A 160 -6.51 -17.71 17.38
N ASP A 161 -5.95 -18.46 18.34
CA ASP A 161 -6.02 -19.91 18.37
C ASP A 161 -7.48 -20.40 18.40
N LYS A 162 -8.30 -19.81 19.25
CA LYS A 162 -9.73 -20.12 19.37
C LYS A 162 -10.49 -19.86 18.07
N ALA A 163 -10.24 -18.73 17.44
CA ALA A 163 -10.86 -18.40 16.15
C ALA A 163 -10.43 -19.38 15.04
N THR A 164 -9.15 -19.79 15.03
CA THR A 164 -8.64 -20.80 14.10
C THR A 164 -9.26 -22.17 14.36
N PHE A 165 -9.37 -22.53 15.60
CA PHE A 165 -9.99 -23.79 16.04
C PHE A 165 -11.46 -23.90 15.57
N ASN A 166 -12.24 -22.84 15.78
CA ASN A 166 -13.62 -22.74 15.31
C ASN A 166 -13.70 -22.77 13.77
N LEU A 167 -12.80 -22.09 13.09
CA LEU A 167 -12.74 -22.12 11.61
C LEU A 167 -12.53 -23.55 11.11
N LEU A 168 -11.57 -24.28 11.70
CA LEU A 168 -11.23 -25.64 11.26
C LEU A 168 -12.32 -26.64 11.61
N PHE A 169 -12.73 -26.72 12.87
CA PHE A 169 -13.56 -27.81 13.36
C PHE A 169 -15.05 -27.53 13.25
N ASP A 170 -15.50 -26.30 13.52
CA ASP A 170 -16.93 -25.97 13.43
C ASP A 170 -17.38 -25.69 12.01
N ARG A 171 -16.54 -24.95 11.22
CA ARG A 171 -16.93 -24.57 9.86
C ARG A 171 -16.52 -25.63 8.84
N VAL A 172 -15.22 -25.92 8.72
CA VAL A 172 -14.71 -26.81 7.68
C VAL A 172 -15.05 -28.29 7.96
N ALA A 173 -14.79 -28.74 9.20
CA ALA A 173 -15.06 -30.12 9.60
C ALA A 173 -16.51 -30.37 10.01
N SER A 174 -17.39 -29.34 10.02
CA SER A 174 -18.80 -29.45 10.42
C SER A 174 -18.99 -30.16 11.77
N GLY A 175 -18.15 -29.80 12.77
CA GLY A 175 -18.19 -30.36 14.14
C GLY A 175 -17.48 -31.71 14.31
N GLN A 176 -16.81 -32.23 13.28
CA GLN A 176 -16.02 -33.45 13.41
C GLN A 176 -14.70 -33.23 14.16
N ASN A 177 -14.21 -34.25 14.86
CA ASN A 177 -12.97 -34.19 15.64
C ASN A 177 -11.69 -34.30 14.78
N SER A 178 -11.81 -34.53 13.49
CA SER A 178 -10.67 -34.60 12.57
C SER A 178 -11.05 -34.09 11.19
N LEU A 179 -10.07 -33.51 10.47
CA LEU A 179 -10.24 -33.09 9.08
C LEU A 179 -8.94 -33.29 8.30
N TRP A 180 -9.06 -33.61 7.02
CA TRP A 180 -7.96 -33.66 6.07
C TRP A 180 -7.66 -32.22 5.58
N PHE A 181 -6.37 -31.90 5.35
CA PHE A 181 -6.02 -30.62 4.75
C PHE A 181 -6.70 -30.38 3.40
N GLY A 182 -6.81 -31.45 2.57
CA GLY A 182 -7.56 -31.39 1.33
C GLY A 182 -9.05 -31.03 1.49
N SER A 183 -9.64 -31.28 2.65
CA SER A 183 -11.03 -30.91 2.95
C SER A 183 -11.20 -29.39 3.04
N ILE A 184 -10.18 -28.64 3.48
CA ILE A 184 -10.21 -27.17 3.52
C ILE A 184 -10.35 -26.61 2.10
N LYS A 185 -9.56 -27.16 1.17
CA LYS A 185 -9.63 -26.78 -0.25
C LYS A 185 -11.01 -27.11 -0.84
N LYS A 186 -11.50 -28.32 -0.60
CA LYS A 186 -12.82 -28.74 -1.09
C LYS A 186 -13.94 -27.88 -0.51
N TYR A 187 -13.89 -27.59 0.78
CA TYR A 187 -14.85 -26.68 1.41
C TYR A 187 -14.83 -25.30 0.77
N GLY A 188 -13.65 -24.76 0.40
CA GLY A 188 -13.53 -23.50 -0.32
C GLY A 188 -14.09 -23.54 -1.74
N GLU A 189 -13.99 -24.68 -2.44
CA GLU A 189 -14.60 -24.88 -3.76
C GLU A 189 -16.13 -24.96 -3.67
N ASP A 190 -16.67 -25.64 -2.66
CA ASP A 190 -18.11 -25.87 -2.49
C ASP A 190 -18.82 -24.70 -1.77
N HIS A 191 -18.11 -23.94 -0.90
CA HIS A 191 -18.66 -22.92 -0.01
C HIS A 191 -17.76 -21.68 0.03
N SER A 192 -17.38 -21.17 -1.14
CA SER A 192 -16.37 -20.09 -1.26
C SER A 192 -16.71 -18.83 -0.47
N GLU A 193 -17.95 -18.39 -0.53
CA GLU A 193 -18.39 -17.18 0.22
C GLU A 193 -18.32 -17.37 1.73
N GLN A 194 -18.73 -18.55 2.22
CA GLN A 194 -18.71 -18.88 3.63
C GLN A 194 -17.28 -18.97 4.17
N LEU A 195 -16.35 -19.56 3.38
CA LEU A 195 -14.95 -19.63 3.75
C LEU A 195 -14.32 -18.24 3.78
N VAL A 196 -14.58 -17.40 2.77
CA VAL A 196 -14.09 -16.01 2.73
C VAL A 196 -14.57 -15.23 3.96
N ASN A 197 -15.84 -15.34 4.31
CA ASN A 197 -16.39 -14.66 5.49
C ASN A 197 -15.79 -15.18 6.80
N ALA A 198 -15.56 -16.49 6.91
CA ALA A 198 -14.92 -17.09 8.08
C ALA A 198 -13.46 -16.64 8.22
N VAL A 199 -12.70 -16.60 7.11
CA VAL A 199 -11.32 -16.08 7.10
C VAL A 199 -11.30 -14.60 7.44
N LYS A 200 -12.19 -13.78 6.89
CA LYS A 200 -12.30 -12.35 7.25
C LYS A 200 -12.61 -12.16 8.75
N SER A 201 -13.50 -12.98 9.32
CA SER A 201 -13.79 -12.94 10.74
C SER A 201 -12.54 -13.27 11.58
N TRP A 202 -11.80 -14.31 11.20
CA TRP A 202 -10.53 -14.68 11.81
C TRP A 202 -9.50 -13.55 11.70
N GLN A 203 -9.35 -12.94 10.52
CA GLN A 203 -8.48 -11.79 10.29
C GLN A 203 -8.86 -10.60 11.18
N GLY A 204 -10.14 -10.37 11.41
CA GLY A 204 -10.63 -9.37 12.35
C GLY A 204 -10.14 -9.61 13.79
N VAL A 205 -10.17 -10.85 14.26
CA VAL A 205 -9.62 -11.24 15.57
C VAL A 205 -8.11 -11.02 15.62
N LEU A 206 -7.38 -11.47 14.60
CA LEU A 206 -5.93 -11.25 14.50
C LEU A 206 -5.57 -9.76 14.51
N THR A 207 -6.35 -8.92 13.81
CA THR A 207 -6.16 -7.47 13.80
C THR A 207 -6.34 -6.90 15.20
N ALA A 208 -7.46 -7.23 15.87
CA ALA A 208 -7.75 -6.74 17.20
C ALA A 208 -6.69 -7.14 18.23
N GLU A 209 -6.18 -8.38 18.15
CA GLU A 209 -5.10 -8.83 19.03
C GLU A 209 -3.76 -8.12 18.71
N THR A 210 -3.45 -7.91 17.43
CA THR A 210 -2.23 -7.18 17.02
C THR A 210 -2.27 -5.72 17.49
N ASP A 211 -3.42 -5.06 17.39
CA ASP A 211 -3.58 -3.65 17.74
C ASP A 211 -3.39 -3.39 19.25
N LYS A 212 -3.69 -4.40 20.11
CA LYS A 212 -3.40 -4.31 21.55
C LYS A 212 -1.93 -4.08 21.87
N HIS A 213 -1.02 -4.50 20.99
CA HIS A 213 0.41 -4.31 21.17
C HIS A 213 0.92 -2.91 20.78
N GLY A 214 0.10 -2.12 20.05
CA GLY A 214 0.47 -0.77 19.64
C GLY A 214 1.66 -0.68 18.69
N PHE A 215 1.92 -1.73 17.90
CA PHE A 215 3.06 -1.75 16.95
C PHE A 215 2.91 -0.77 15.81
N PHE A 216 1.69 -0.45 15.44
CA PHE A 216 1.38 0.40 14.29
C PHE A 216 0.69 1.66 14.76
N GLU A 217 1.25 2.82 14.43
CA GLU A 217 0.60 4.10 14.72
C GLU A 217 -0.60 4.31 13.79
N GLU A 218 -1.81 4.39 14.36
CA GLU A 218 -3.05 4.64 13.59
C GLU A 218 -2.96 5.93 12.77
N LYS A 219 -2.33 6.98 13.30
CA LYS A 219 -2.15 8.26 12.60
C LYS A 219 -1.26 8.13 11.36
N GLY A 220 -0.20 7.33 11.42
CA GLY A 220 0.68 7.05 10.30
C GLY A 220 -0.01 6.22 9.22
N ASN A 221 -0.80 5.22 9.61
CA ASN A 221 -1.53 4.35 8.70
C ASN A 221 -2.67 5.08 7.95
N ASN A 222 -3.40 5.96 8.62
CA ASN A 222 -4.48 6.74 8.00
C ASN A 222 -3.95 7.77 6.98
N LEU A 223 -2.78 8.36 7.23
CA LEU A 223 -2.13 9.26 6.28
C LEU A 223 -1.58 8.54 5.03
N ARG A 224 -1.17 7.28 5.16
CA ARG A 224 -0.71 6.46 4.03
C ARG A 224 -1.83 6.19 3.01
N GLY A 225 -3.09 6.12 3.44
CA GLY A 225 -4.25 6.00 2.55
C GLY A 225 -4.58 7.28 1.77
N TRP A 226 -4.04 8.43 2.19
CA TRP A 226 -4.28 9.74 1.56
C TRP A 226 -3.21 10.12 0.51
N THR A 227 -2.09 9.40 0.47
CA THR A 227 -0.95 9.67 -0.42
C THR A 227 -0.89 8.75 -1.64
N TRP A 228 -1.88 7.88 -1.84
CA TRP A 228 -2.11 7.02 -3.00
C TRP A 228 -3.50 7.29 -3.57
#